data_5631739f11aa4ae8a9a644acca9f2d86
#
_entry.id   5631739f11aa4ae8a9a644acca9f2d86
#
_cell.length_a   1.000
_cell.length_b   1.000
_cell.length_c   1.000
_cell.angle_alpha   90.00
_cell.angle_beta   90.00
_cell.angle_gamma   90.00
#
_symmetry.space_group_name_H-M   'P 1'
#
loop_
_entity.id
_entity.type
_entity.pdbx_description
1 polymer ?
#
loop_
_entity_poly.entity_id
_entity_poly.type
_entity_poly.pdbx_seq_one_letter_code
_entity_poly.pdbx_strand_id
1 'polypeptide(L)'
;QRIVMSAVEHAGSLALAARLQSQGHPVDLIPVDTQGRIDLEAAQALIGDDVAFVSVLGAHNETGVLMPISELAALAHAAGSLMHVDATQLPGKTASRFDESGADLWSVSAHKLHGPKGVGALVVRKGLAWPALFSGRQERQRRGGTENLPGIVGFAAAAARAGLTLDSDLAHMR
;
A
#
# COMPACT_ATOMS: atom_id res chain seq x y z
N GLN A 1 7.92 -18.72 -4.80
CA GLN A 1 8.44 -17.35 -4.62
C GLN A 1 8.04 -16.84 -3.26
N ARG A 2 8.89 -16.04 -2.65
CA ARG A 2 8.77 -15.50 -1.30
C ARG A 2 8.08 -14.14 -1.31
N ILE A 3 7.41 -13.79 -0.21
CA ILE A 3 6.84 -12.47 0.04
C ILE A 3 7.63 -11.82 1.19
N VAL A 4 7.93 -10.54 1.06
CA VAL A 4 8.58 -9.75 2.12
C VAL A 4 7.64 -8.63 2.54
N MET A 5 7.41 -8.47 3.84
CA MET A 5 6.50 -7.45 4.39
C MET A 5 7.17 -6.70 5.54
N SER A 6 6.69 -5.54 5.91
CA SER A 6 7.18 -4.90 7.13
C SER A 6 6.63 -5.59 8.39
N ALA A 7 7.42 -5.59 9.48
CA ALA A 7 6.98 -6.16 10.75
C ALA A 7 5.89 -5.31 11.45
N VAL A 8 5.63 -4.11 10.95
CA VAL A 8 4.68 -3.15 11.53
C VAL A 8 3.48 -2.87 10.63
N GLU A 9 3.14 -3.82 9.76
CA GLU A 9 1.95 -3.73 8.93
C GLU A 9 0.65 -3.63 9.76
N HIS A 10 -0.42 -3.16 9.12
CA HIS A 10 -1.75 -3.25 9.70
C HIS A 10 -2.07 -4.70 10.14
N ALA A 11 -2.77 -4.86 11.28
CA ALA A 11 -3.06 -6.16 11.85
C ALA A 11 -3.71 -7.15 10.86
N GLY A 12 -4.53 -6.67 9.93
CA GLY A 12 -5.10 -7.48 8.85
C GLY A 12 -4.06 -8.04 7.89
N SER A 13 -3.02 -7.25 7.56
CA SER A 13 -1.92 -7.67 6.69
C SER A 13 -1.00 -8.68 7.39
N LEU A 14 -0.71 -8.47 8.68
CA LEU A 14 0.05 -9.44 9.49
C LEU A 14 -0.71 -10.77 9.67
N ALA A 15 -2.03 -10.71 9.86
CA ALA A 15 -2.86 -11.92 9.91
C ALA A 15 -2.86 -12.67 8.56
N LEU A 16 -2.84 -11.95 7.43
CA LEU A 16 -2.68 -12.56 6.11
C LEU A 16 -1.30 -13.20 5.97
N ALA A 17 -0.22 -12.53 6.40
CA ALA A 17 1.13 -13.09 6.40
C ALA A 17 1.20 -14.41 7.16
N ALA A 18 0.68 -14.44 8.39
CA ALA A 18 0.64 -15.65 9.22
C ALA A 18 -0.17 -16.79 8.56
N ARG A 19 -1.30 -16.44 7.92
CA ARG A 19 -2.11 -17.42 7.17
C ARG A 19 -1.34 -17.97 5.97
N LEU A 20 -0.67 -17.13 5.20
CA LEU A 20 0.13 -17.58 4.05
C LEU A 20 1.27 -18.50 4.51
N GLN A 21 1.96 -18.15 5.60
CA GLN A 21 2.99 -19.01 6.20
C GLN A 21 2.41 -20.37 6.61
N SER A 22 1.23 -20.41 7.23
CA SER A 22 0.57 -21.67 7.62
C SER A 22 0.17 -22.55 6.42
N GLN A 23 0.03 -21.94 5.24
CA GLN A 23 -0.25 -22.60 3.97
C GLN A 23 1.03 -23.01 3.20
N GLY A 24 2.21 -22.79 3.78
CA GLY A 24 3.49 -23.15 3.18
C GLY A 24 4.07 -22.09 2.22
N HIS A 25 3.48 -20.89 2.16
CA HIS A 25 4.08 -19.79 1.41
C HIS A 25 5.14 -19.09 2.27
N PRO A 26 6.38 -18.94 1.82
CA PRO A 26 7.40 -18.24 2.59
C PRO A 26 7.10 -16.74 2.64
N VAL A 27 6.99 -16.22 3.86
CA VAL A 27 6.79 -14.79 4.14
C VAL A 27 7.80 -14.37 5.19
N ASP A 28 8.63 -13.36 4.88
CA ASP A 28 9.56 -12.76 5.82
C ASP A 28 9.14 -11.35 6.20
N LEU A 29 9.52 -10.94 7.41
CA LEU A 29 9.20 -9.62 7.93
C LEU A 29 10.47 -8.79 8.07
N ILE A 30 10.48 -7.61 7.44
CA ILE A 30 11.54 -6.61 7.61
C ILE A 30 11.40 -6.02 9.01
N PRO A 31 12.45 -6.10 9.85
CA PRO A 31 12.42 -5.51 11.18
C PRO A 31 12.36 -3.99 11.13
N VAL A 32 11.98 -3.40 12.26
CA VAL A 32 12.01 -1.96 12.49
C VAL A 32 12.87 -1.63 13.71
N ASP A 33 13.35 -0.39 13.77
CA ASP A 33 14.06 0.13 14.93
C ASP A 33 13.10 0.44 16.12
N THR A 34 13.63 0.91 17.22
CA THR A 34 12.85 1.28 18.42
C THR A 34 11.92 2.47 18.22
N GLN A 35 12.04 3.18 17.10
CA GLN A 35 11.17 4.27 16.69
C GLN A 35 10.13 3.81 15.65
N GLY A 36 10.13 2.53 15.27
CA GLY A 36 9.22 1.95 14.29
C GLY A 36 9.60 2.22 12.84
N ARG A 37 10.82 2.65 12.55
CA ARG A 37 11.31 2.88 11.17
C ARG A 37 11.90 1.59 10.61
N ILE A 38 11.60 1.31 9.34
CA ILE A 38 12.13 0.13 8.65
C ILE A 38 13.67 0.16 8.63
N ASP A 39 14.26 -0.99 8.96
CA ASP A 39 15.68 -1.24 8.80
C ASP A 39 15.99 -1.54 7.33
N LEU A 40 16.59 -0.58 6.64
CA LEU A 40 16.91 -0.70 5.21
C LEU A 40 18.04 -1.69 4.93
N GLU A 41 18.97 -1.90 5.87
CA GLU A 41 20.03 -2.91 5.71
C GLU A 41 19.43 -4.31 5.78
N ALA A 42 18.54 -4.55 6.74
CA ALA A 42 17.79 -5.79 6.81
C ALA A 42 16.88 -5.99 5.61
N ALA A 43 16.22 -4.93 5.12
CA ALA A 43 15.42 -4.99 3.90
C ALA A 43 16.26 -5.42 2.69
N GLN A 44 17.43 -4.82 2.50
CA GLN A 44 18.36 -5.17 1.42
C GLN A 44 18.84 -6.62 1.51
N ALA A 45 19.07 -7.13 2.72
CA ALA A 45 19.47 -8.53 2.93
C ALA A 45 18.33 -9.52 2.66
N LEU A 46 17.07 -9.13 2.93
CA LEU A 46 15.89 -9.99 2.76
C LEU A 46 15.36 -10.00 1.32
N ILE A 47 15.48 -8.90 0.58
CA ILE A 47 14.90 -8.75 -0.76
C ILE A 47 15.90 -9.28 -1.78
N GLY A 48 15.77 -10.57 -2.14
CA GLY A 48 16.57 -11.26 -3.15
C GLY A 48 15.76 -11.63 -4.40
N ASP A 49 16.40 -12.29 -5.36
CA ASP A 49 15.82 -12.71 -6.64
C ASP A 49 14.72 -13.78 -6.54
N ASP A 50 14.60 -14.41 -5.38
CA ASP A 50 13.53 -15.36 -5.04
C ASP A 50 12.26 -14.67 -4.52
N VAL A 51 12.32 -13.35 -4.24
CA VAL A 51 11.19 -12.55 -3.76
C VAL A 51 10.30 -12.13 -4.94
N ALA A 52 9.01 -12.45 -4.87
CA ALA A 52 8.05 -12.03 -5.88
C ALA A 52 7.41 -10.68 -5.55
N PHE A 53 7.26 -10.38 -4.26
CA PHE A 53 6.39 -9.31 -3.80
C PHE A 53 6.90 -8.72 -2.50
N VAL A 54 7.05 -7.41 -2.48
CA VAL A 54 7.37 -6.62 -1.29
C VAL A 54 6.16 -5.77 -0.93
N SER A 55 5.71 -5.81 0.31
CA SER A 55 4.56 -5.04 0.77
C SER A 55 4.86 -4.30 2.06
N VAL A 56 4.68 -2.99 2.06
CA VAL A 56 4.89 -2.16 3.26
C VAL A 56 3.76 -1.14 3.41
N LEU A 57 3.42 -0.79 4.66
CA LEU A 57 2.59 0.39 4.87
C LEU A 57 3.40 1.66 4.60
N GLY A 58 2.75 2.68 4.03
CA GLY A 58 3.44 3.94 3.71
C GLY A 58 3.59 4.86 4.91
N ALA A 59 2.62 4.81 5.83
CA ALA A 59 2.64 5.53 7.11
C ALA A 59 1.96 4.71 8.19
N HIS A 60 2.59 4.61 9.35
CA HIS A 60 2.04 3.82 10.46
C HIS A 60 0.86 4.55 11.10
N ASN A 61 -0.27 3.86 11.23
CA ASN A 61 -1.54 4.44 11.65
C ASN A 61 -1.61 4.88 13.13
N GLU A 62 -0.70 4.42 13.97
CA GLU A 62 -0.65 4.75 15.41
C GLU A 62 0.50 5.69 15.74
N THR A 63 1.67 5.48 15.15
CA THR A 63 2.88 6.25 15.47
C THR A 63 3.13 7.42 14.51
N GLY A 64 2.51 7.40 13.31
CA GLY A 64 2.74 8.41 12.28
C GLY A 64 4.08 8.28 11.53
N VAL A 65 4.87 7.26 11.81
CA VAL A 65 6.15 7.03 11.13
C VAL A 65 5.92 6.84 9.64
N LEU A 66 6.63 7.62 8.82
CA LEU A 66 6.65 7.48 7.36
C LEU A 66 7.74 6.49 6.96
N MET A 67 7.40 5.55 6.08
CA MET A 67 8.35 4.54 5.62
C MET A 67 9.11 5.01 4.37
N PRO A 68 10.34 4.52 4.14
CA PRO A 68 11.20 4.91 3.03
C PRO A 68 10.76 4.18 1.74
N ILE A 69 9.59 4.58 1.18
CA ILE A 69 8.94 3.88 0.07
C ILE A 69 9.83 3.81 -1.16
N SER A 70 10.47 4.93 -1.54
CA SER A 70 11.26 5.00 -2.77
C SER A 70 12.51 4.11 -2.71
N GLU A 71 13.17 4.05 -1.55
CA GLU A 71 14.32 3.18 -1.31
C GLU A 71 13.91 1.70 -1.36
N LEU A 72 12.79 1.35 -0.72
CA LEU A 72 12.26 -0.01 -0.74
C LEU A 72 11.79 -0.42 -2.14
N ALA A 73 11.19 0.49 -2.91
CA ALA A 73 10.81 0.25 -4.29
C ALA A 73 12.05 -0.01 -5.18
N ALA A 74 13.12 0.76 -4.97
CA ALA A 74 14.38 0.54 -5.69
C ALA A 74 14.99 -0.84 -5.38
N LEU A 75 15.00 -1.26 -4.10
CA LEU A 75 15.45 -2.59 -3.70
C LEU A 75 14.59 -3.70 -4.30
N ALA A 76 13.26 -3.56 -4.24
CA ALA A 76 12.33 -4.52 -4.83
C ALA A 76 12.54 -4.68 -6.33
N HIS A 77 12.64 -3.58 -7.07
CA HIS A 77 12.84 -3.61 -8.52
C HIS A 77 14.20 -4.14 -8.91
N ALA A 78 15.27 -3.84 -8.16
CA ALA A 78 16.59 -4.41 -8.39
C ALA A 78 16.61 -5.95 -8.27
N ALA A 79 15.73 -6.51 -7.42
CA ALA A 79 15.53 -7.94 -7.25
C ALA A 79 14.48 -8.53 -8.23
N GLY A 80 13.85 -7.71 -9.09
CA GLY A 80 12.78 -8.15 -9.99
C GLY A 80 11.42 -8.37 -9.31
N SER A 81 11.26 -7.88 -8.07
CA SER A 81 10.05 -7.99 -7.27
C SER A 81 9.07 -6.85 -7.57
N LEU A 82 7.79 -7.09 -7.33
CA LEU A 82 6.77 -6.02 -7.32
C LEU A 82 6.73 -5.35 -5.94
N MET A 83 6.53 -4.02 -5.95
CA MET A 83 6.39 -3.21 -4.74
C MET A 83 4.94 -2.76 -4.53
N HIS A 84 4.35 -3.16 -3.41
CA HIS A 84 3.06 -2.71 -2.93
C HIS A 84 3.21 -1.81 -1.70
N VAL A 85 2.41 -0.77 -1.65
CA VAL A 85 2.31 0.11 -0.48
C VAL A 85 0.86 0.11 0.02
N ASP A 86 0.66 -0.22 1.28
CA ASP A 86 -0.57 0.19 1.96
C ASP A 86 -0.51 1.70 2.20
N ALA A 87 -1.07 2.45 1.26
CA ALA A 87 -1.09 3.90 1.26
C ALA A 87 -2.31 4.48 1.99
N THR A 88 -3.01 3.66 2.78
CA THR A 88 -4.27 4.04 3.45
C THR A 88 -4.11 5.30 4.32
N GLN A 89 -2.93 5.56 4.86
CA GLN A 89 -2.65 6.72 5.70
C GLN A 89 -1.87 7.85 4.97
N LEU A 90 -1.57 7.71 3.69
CA LEU A 90 -0.80 8.72 2.94
C LEU A 90 -1.68 9.84 2.32
N PRO A 91 -2.71 9.54 1.50
CA PRO A 91 -3.46 10.57 0.81
C PRO A 91 -4.17 11.53 1.77
N GLY A 92 -4.07 12.83 1.51
CA GLY A 92 -4.64 13.88 2.34
C GLY A 92 -3.93 14.15 3.68
N LYS A 93 -2.82 13.43 3.98
CA LYS A 93 -2.02 13.59 5.20
C LYS A 93 -0.54 13.77 4.92
N THR A 94 -0.10 13.49 3.72
CA THR A 94 1.30 13.64 3.28
C THR A 94 1.31 14.17 1.85
N ALA A 95 2.44 14.72 1.42
CA ALA A 95 2.67 15.13 0.04
C ALA A 95 3.02 13.95 -0.90
N SER A 96 2.93 12.71 -0.41
CA SER A 96 3.30 11.51 -1.17
C SER A 96 2.41 11.32 -2.39
N ARG A 97 3.02 10.95 -3.52
CA ARG A 97 2.36 10.70 -4.80
C ARG A 97 2.72 9.31 -5.31
N PHE A 98 1.72 8.63 -5.91
CA PHE A 98 1.93 7.29 -6.46
C PHE A 98 2.98 7.28 -7.58
N ASP A 99 2.87 8.22 -8.51
CA ASP A 99 3.73 8.33 -9.70
C ASP A 99 5.20 8.65 -9.38
N GLU A 100 5.46 9.21 -8.19
CA GLU A 100 6.81 9.56 -7.71
C GLU A 100 7.38 8.53 -6.73
N SER A 101 6.54 7.64 -6.20
CA SER A 101 6.93 6.69 -5.14
C SER A 101 7.78 5.52 -5.62
N GLY A 102 7.75 5.22 -6.91
CA GLY A 102 8.34 4.00 -7.45
C GLY A 102 7.52 2.73 -7.21
N ALA A 103 6.44 2.77 -6.43
CA ALA A 103 5.63 1.60 -6.17
C ALA A 103 4.84 1.12 -7.41
N ASP A 104 4.57 -0.18 -7.47
CA ASP A 104 3.73 -0.79 -8.50
C ASP A 104 2.25 -0.75 -8.15
N LEU A 105 1.95 -0.78 -6.86
CA LEU A 105 0.60 -0.90 -6.31
C LEU A 105 0.44 -0.04 -5.06
N TRP A 106 -0.69 0.69 -4.97
CA TRP A 106 -1.12 1.36 -3.74
C TRP A 106 -2.53 0.93 -3.35
N SER A 107 -2.70 0.46 -2.11
CA SER A 107 -4.02 0.30 -1.51
C SER A 107 -4.44 1.58 -0.81
N VAL A 108 -5.68 2.02 -1.05
CA VAL A 108 -6.26 3.22 -0.42
C VAL A 108 -7.68 2.96 0.04
N SER A 109 -8.11 3.67 1.09
CA SER A 109 -9.41 3.48 1.73
C SER A 109 -10.14 4.81 1.90
N ALA A 110 -11.36 4.92 1.38
CA ALA A 110 -12.11 6.17 1.36
C ALA A 110 -12.36 6.75 2.75
N HIS A 111 -12.68 5.88 3.75
CA HIS A 111 -13.01 6.34 5.09
C HIS A 111 -11.82 6.96 5.85
N LYS A 112 -10.61 6.82 5.36
CA LYS A 112 -9.40 7.49 5.90
C LYS A 112 -9.18 8.88 5.31
N LEU A 113 -9.98 9.25 4.29
CA LEU A 113 -10.04 10.56 3.64
C LEU A 113 -11.37 11.28 3.91
N HIS A 114 -12.07 10.94 5.00
CA HIS A 114 -13.42 11.45 5.28
C HIS A 114 -14.49 11.04 4.25
N GLY A 115 -14.20 10.04 3.43
CA GLY A 115 -15.13 9.43 2.49
C GLY A 115 -15.97 8.31 3.13
N PRO A 116 -16.84 7.66 2.35
CA PRO A 116 -17.72 6.61 2.85
C PRO A 116 -16.94 5.35 3.24
N LYS A 117 -17.47 4.62 4.25
CA LYS A 117 -16.99 3.28 4.59
C LYS A 117 -17.37 2.26 3.52
N GLY A 118 -16.65 1.16 3.43
CA GLY A 118 -16.96 0.04 2.52
C GLY A 118 -16.55 0.27 1.06
N VAL A 119 -15.73 1.27 0.79
CA VAL A 119 -15.14 1.52 -0.52
C VAL A 119 -13.66 1.88 -0.39
N GLY A 120 -12.87 1.38 -1.31
CA GLY A 120 -11.43 1.65 -1.45
C GLY A 120 -11.00 1.44 -2.90
N ALA A 121 -9.74 1.63 -3.17
CA ALA A 121 -9.16 1.39 -4.48
C ALA A 121 -7.77 0.76 -4.37
N LEU A 122 -7.41 -0.02 -5.39
CA LEU A 122 -6.05 -0.43 -5.67
C LEU A 122 -5.57 0.36 -6.89
N VAL A 123 -4.61 1.25 -6.68
CA VAL A 123 -3.91 1.95 -7.76
C VAL A 123 -2.85 1.01 -8.31
N VAL A 124 -2.85 0.80 -9.61
CA VAL A 124 -1.94 -0.15 -10.28
C VAL A 124 -1.13 0.60 -11.34
N ARG A 125 0.19 0.42 -11.34
CA ARG A 125 1.10 1.02 -12.32
C ARG A 125 0.66 0.66 -13.74
N LYS A 126 0.66 1.66 -14.62
CA LYS A 126 0.30 1.46 -16.03
C LYS A 126 1.18 0.39 -16.67
N GLY A 127 0.56 -0.53 -17.38
CA GLY A 127 1.28 -1.63 -18.06
C GLY A 127 1.49 -2.88 -17.20
N LEU A 128 1.31 -2.81 -15.88
CA LEU A 128 1.38 -4.00 -15.04
C LEU A 128 0.14 -4.88 -15.28
N ALA A 129 0.38 -6.15 -15.63
CA ALA A 129 -0.67 -7.17 -15.68
C ALA A 129 -1.02 -7.59 -14.23
N TRP A 130 -2.27 -7.34 -13.83
CA TRP A 130 -2.76 -7.68 -12.51
C TRP A 130 -4.04 -8.51 -12.65
N PRO A 131 -4.03 -9.79 -12.28
CA PRO A 131 -5.20 -10.65 -12.43
C PRO A 131 -6.32 -10.24 -11.46
N ALA A 132 -7.57 -10.34 -11.94
CA ALA A 132 -8.73 -10.09 -11.09
C ALA A 132 -8.88 -11.19 -10.02
N LEU A 133 -9.06 -10.80 -8.76
CA LEU A 133 -9.44 -11.72 -7.69
C LEU A 133 -10.88 -12.25 -7.90
N PHE A 134 -11.79 -11.38 -8.36
CA PHE A 134 -13.14 -11.73 -8.74
C PHE A 134 -13.34 -11.49 -10.24
N SER A 135 -13.58 -12.55 -11.00
CA SER A 135 -13.77 -12.47 -12.44
C SER A 135 -15.04 -11.70 -12.80
N GLY A 136 -14.98 -10.88 -13.85
CA GLY A 136 -16.09 -10.06 -14.34
C GLY A 136 -15.64 -9.07 -15.41
N ARG A 137 -16.57 -8.24 -15.87
CA ARG A 137 -16.30 -7.22 -16.92
C ARG A 137 -15.97 -5.85 -16.35
N GLN A 138 -16.28 -5.63 -15.07
CA GLN A 138 -16.14 -4.36 -14.38
C GLN A 138 -14.66 -4.00 -14.21
N GLU A 139 -14.38 -2.72 -13.94
CA GLU A 139 -13.03 -2.19 -13.71
C GLU A 139 -12.02 -2.66 -14.77
N ARG A 140 -12.43 -2.68 -16.05
CA ARG A 140 -11.62 -3.17 -17.17
C ARG A 140 -11.17 -4.63 -16.98
N GLN A 141 -12.05 -5.49 -16.48
CA GLN A 141 -11.82 -6.89 -16.15
C GLN A 141 -10.84 -7.11 -14.98
N ARG A 142 -10.63 -6.10 -14.13
CA ARG A 142 -9.75 -6.21 -12.95
C ARG A 142 -10.48 -6.52 -11.65
N ARG A 143 -11.80 -6.29 -11.62
CA ARG A 143 -12.64 -6.56 -10.45
C ARG A 143 -14.08 -6.79 -10.88
N GLY A 144 -14.54 -8.03 -10.76
CA GLY A 144 -15.93 -8.39 -11.09
C GLY A 144 -16.92 -7.96 -10.00
N GLY A 145 -18.21 -7.94 -10.39
CA GLY A 145 -19.33 -7.53 -9.54
C GLY A 145 -19.76 -6.09 -9.79
N THR A 146 -21.05 -5.80 -9.61
CA THR A 146 -21.61 -4.46 -9.79
C THR A 146 -20.91 -3.46 -8.87
N GLU A 147 -20.51 -2.34 -9.42
CA GLU A 147 -19.79 -1.29 -8.71
C GLU A 147 -20.68 -0.61 -7.66
N ASN A 148 -20.11 -0.32 -6.50
CA ASN A 148 -20.74 0.52 -5.48
C ASN A 148 -20.66 1.99 -5.90
N LEU A 149 -21.47 2.37 -6.90
CA LEU A 149 -21.41 3.71 -7.49
C LEU A 149 -21.56 4.86 -6.47
N PRO A 150 -22.50 4.81 -5.50
CA PRO A 150 -22.59 5.87 -4.47
C PRO A 150 -21.30 5.97 -3.64
N GLY A 151 -20.70 4.84 -3.26
CA GLY A 151 -19.45 4.80 -2.52
C GLY A 151 -18.27 5.36 -3.35
N ILE A 152 -18.20 5.01 -4.63
CA ILE A 152 -17.15 5.49 -5.54
C ILE A 152 -17.24 7.00 -5.74
N VAL A 153 -18.45 7.54 -5.96
CA VAL A 153 -18.66 8.99 -6.11
C VAL A 153 -18.28 9.73 -4.80
N GLY A 154 -18.70 9.19 -3.65
CA GLY A 154 -18.31 9.75 -2.35
C GLY A 154 -16.80 9.70 -2.10
N PHE A 155 -16.13 8.62 -2.53
CA PHE A 155 -14.67 8.51 -2.44
C PHE A 155 -13.98 9.54 -3.36
N ALA A 156 -14.45 9.70 -4.61
CA ALA A 156 -13.89 10.67 -5.53
C ALA A 156 -14.01 12.11 -4.98
N ALA A 157 -15.17 12.46 -4.41
CA ALA A 157 -15.39 13.76 -3.78
C ALA A 157 -14.43 13.99 -2.58
N ALA A 158 -14.26 12.97 -1.73
CA ALA A 158 -13.35 13.04 -0.59
C ALA A 158 -11.88 13.18 -1.04
N ALA A 159 -11.45 12.42 -2.05
CA ALA A 159 -10.10 12.50 -2.59
C ALA A 159 -9.81 13.88 -3.23
N ALA A 160 -10.76 14.42 -4.00
CA ALA A 160 -10.64 15.75 -4.59
C ALA A 160 -10.49 16.83 -3.50
N ARG A 161 -11.33 16.76 -2.44
CA ARG A 161 -11.24 17.69 -1.32
C ARG A 161 -9.91 17.57 -0.59
N ALA A 162 -9.46 16.35 -0.28
CA ALA A 162 -8.18 16.12 0.38
C ALA A 162 -6.99 16.70 -0.41
N GLY A 163 -7.04 16.65 -1.74
CA GLY A 163 -6.05 17.31 -2.59
C GLY A 163 -6.08 18.84 -2.50
N LEU A 164 -7.28 19.43 -2.40
CA LEU A 164 -7.44 20.89 -2.30
C LEU A 164 -7.04 21.46 -0.93
N THR A 165 -7.19 20.67 0.15
CA THR A 165 -6.91 21.13 1.52
C THR A 165 -5.55 20.70 2.04
N LEU A 166 -4.78 19.92 1.28
CA LEU A 166 -3.54 19.27 1.75
C LEU A 166 -2.58 20.24 2.42
N ASP A 167 -2.26 21.36 1.79
CA ASP A 167 -1.28 22.32 2.32
C ASP A 167 -1.75 22.95 3.63
N SER A 168 -3.06 23.29 3.72
CA SER A 168 -3.65 23.84 4.94
C SER A 168 -3.71 22.80 6.05
N ASP A 169 -4.03 21.56 5.72
CA ASP A 169 -4.11 20.46 6.68
C ASP A 169 -2.71 20.08 7.21
N LEU A 170 -1.70 20.06 6.33
CA LEU A 170 -0.31 19.86 6.73
C LEU A 170 0.21 21.00 7.63
N ALA A 171 -0.16 22.25 7.35
CA ALA A 171 0.21 23.38 8.18
C ALA A 171 -0.45 23.31 9.57
N HIS A 172 -1.67 22.79 9.66
CA HIS A 172 -2.40 22.62 10.93
C HIS A 172 -1.86 21.46 11.79
N MET A 173 -1.28 20.43 11.17
CA MET A 173 -0.71 19.26 11.86
C MET A 173 0.71 19.49 12.39
N ARG A 174 1.39 20.59 12.02
CA ARG A 174 2.73 20.99 12.51
C ARG A 174 2.65 21.87 13.74
#